data_f9f76c1444bb66b291c04a36e2df2d47
#
_entry.id   f9f76c1444bb66b291c04a36e2df2d47
#
_cell.length_a   1.000
_cell.length_b   1.000
_cell.length_c   1.000
_cell.angle_alpha   90.00
_cell.angle_beta   90.00
_cell.angle_gamma   90.00
#
_symmetry.space_group_name_H-M   'P 1'
#
loop_
_entity.id
_entity.type
_entity.pdbx_description
1 polymer ?
#
loop_
_entity_poly.entity_id
_entity_poly.type
_entity_poly.pdbx_seq_one_letter_code
_entity_poly.pdbx_strand_id
1 'polypeptide(L)'
;STSRGLGDVYKRQIFMTAVIGLISGFLIADGSVLDTYNKSFDKYNVEDGNFELYSKADDKLIDRLEEENVTIYENFYKEETLKVHNNEKLREDDQSTIRFYINRDDIDKVDVMEGRLAEDINEIALDRMYSVNNNIKIGDIINVGTRALKVTGYVALSDYSCLFSNNSDTMFDSLKFGVGVVSESCFDMYDDTHIHYVYSWKYDNKPADDIEEKE
;
A
#
# COMPACT_ATOMS: atom_id res chain seq x y z
N SER A 1 -15.54 63.54 3.25
CA SER A 1 -14.81 62.56 4.11
C SER A 1 -15.55 61.22 4.27
N THR A 2 -16.82 61.12 3.78
CA THR A 2 -17.66 59.89 3.88
C THR A 2 -17.27 58.78 2.90
N SER A 3 -16.69 59.09 1.74
CA SER A 3 -16.38 58.06 0.72
C SER A 3 -15.17 57.19 1.10
N ARG A 4 -14.24 57.68 1.91
CA ARG A 4 -13.08 56.85 2.40
C ARG A 4 -13.52 55.78 3.40
N GLY A 5 -14.52 56.07 4.24
CA GLY A 5 -15.02 55.10 5.22
C GLY A 5 -15.75 53.91 4.61
N LEU A 6 -16.52 54.11 3.52
CA LEU A 6 -17.18 53.02 2.81
C LEU A 6 -16.17 52.04 2.17
N GLY A 7 -15.14 52.56 1.53
CA GLY A 7 -14.08 51.72 0.92
C GLY A 7 -13.37 50.83 1.93
N ASP A 8 -13.13 51.32 3.14
CA ASP A 8 -12.48 50.55 4.19
C ASP A 8 -13.40 49.48 4.80
N VAL A 9 -14.70 49.75 4.87
CA VAL A 9 -15.70 48.73 5.30
C VAL A 9 -15.80 47.61 4.30
N TYR A 10 -15.86 47.88 3.00
CA TYR A 10 -15.89 46.84 1.96
C TYR A 10 -14.59 46.03 1.93
N LYS A 11 -13.42 46.63 2.10
CA LYS A 11 -12.14 45.91 2.19
C LYS A 11 -12.12 44.96 3.36
N ARG A 12 -12.57 45.40 4.54
CA ARG A 12 -12.67 44.54 5.74
C ARG A 12 -13.65 43.38 5.52
N GLN A 13 -14.79 43.66 4.90
CA GLN A 13 -15.82 42.67 4.63
C GLN A 13 -15.30 41.60 3.65
N ILE A 14 -14.67 41.99 2.56
CA ILE A 14 -14.04 41.06 1.60
C ILE A 14 -12.95 40.23 2.27
N PHE A 15 -12.10 40.85 3.07
CA PHE A 15 -11.05 40.15 3.81
C PHE A 15 -11.60 39.14 4.79
N MET A 16 -12.60 39.54 5.60
CA MET A 16 -13.25 38.60 6.55
C MET A 16 -13.95 37.46 5.84
N THR A 17 -14.65 37.72 4.76
CA THR A 17 -15.30 36.65 3.97
C THR A 17 -14.28 35.71 3.36
N ALA A 18 -13.17 36.22 2.85
CA ALA A 18 -12.08 35.40 2.31
C ALA A 18 -11.43 34.52 3.41
N VAL A 19 -11.15 35.09 4.59
CA VAL A 19 -10.56 34.34 5.70
C VAL A 19 -11.51 33.27 6.22
N ILE A 20 -12.80 33.59 6.42
CA ILE A 20 -13.79 32.62 6.87
C ILE A 20 -13.95 31.51 5.81
N GLY A 21 -14.04 31.86 4.54
CA GLY A 21 -14.16 30.90 3.45
C GLY A 21 -12.96 29.96 3.36
N LEU A 22 -11.74 30.49 3.55
CA LEU A 22 -10.51 29.71 3.55
C LEU A 22 -10.46 28.73 4.73
N ILE A 23 -10.74 29.21 5.94
CA ILE A 23 -10.75 28.38 7.16
C ILE A 23 -11.85 27.32 7.07
N SER A 24 -13.06 27.69 6.66
CA SER A 24 -14.16 26.74 6.52
C SER A 24 -13.85 25.69 5.45
N GLY A 25 -13.27 26.09 4.32
CA GLY A 25 -12.84 25.17 3.27
C GLY A 25 -11.79 24.18 3.76
N PHE A 26 -10.85 24.64 4.56
CA PHE A 26 -9.82 23.78 5.15
C PHE A 26 -10.40 22.76 6.14
N LEU A 27 -11.28 23.19 7.04
CA LEU A 27 -11.93 22.31 8.03
C LEU A 27 -12.83 21.26 7.37
N ILE A 28 -13.55 21.62 6.29
CA ILE A 28 -14.40 20.68 5.56
C ILE A 28 -13.54 19.68 4.80
N ALA A 29 -12.44 20.12 4.17
CA ALA A 29 -11.53 19.25 3.47
C ALA A 29 -10.86 18.23 4.41
N ASP A 30 -10.42 18.68 5.58
CA ASP A 30 -9.79 17.83 6.60
C ASP A 30 -10.76 16.75 7.10
N GLY A 31 -11.97 17.10 7.45
CA GLY A 31 -13.00 16.14 7.86
C GLY A 31 -13.36 15.11 6.78
N SER A 32 -13.42 15.54 5.52
CA SER A 32 -13.72 14.65 4.39
C SER A 32 -12.58 13.68 4.10
N VAL A 33 -11.32 14.13 4.22
CA VAL A 33 -10.14 13.29 4.03
C VAL A 33 -10.06 12.23 5.12
N LEU A 34 -10.25 12.61 6.40
CA LEU A 34 -10.25 11.67 7.52
C LEU A 34 -11.37 10.63 7.42
N ASP A 35 -12.58 11.05 7.05
CA ASP A 35 -13.69 10.11 6.86
C ASP A 35 -13.42 9.12 5.72
N THR A 36 -12.87 9.59 4.61
CA THR A 36 -12.49 8.74 3.49
C THR A 36 -11.36 7.78 3.86
N TYR A 37 -10.37 8.28 4.61
CA TYR A 37 -9.27 7.48 5.12
C TYR A 37 -9.78 6.36 6.04
N ASN A 38 -10.60 6.68 7.04
CA ASN A 38 -11.17 5.70 7.96
C ASN A 38 -12.03 4.66 7.22
N LYS A 39 -12.85 5.08 6.27
CA LYS A 39 -13.65 4.16 5.44
C LYS A 39 -12.80 3.23 4.57
N SER A 40 -11.59 3.64 4.21
CA SER A 40 -10.68 2.78 3.45
C SER A 40 -10.18 1.60 4.27
N PHE A 41 -9.95 1.77 5.58
CA PHE A 41 -9.58 0.69 6.47
C PHE A 41 -10.64 -0.41 6.53
N ASP A 42 -11.92 -0.01 6.64
CA ASP A 42 -13.03 -0.98 6.65
C ASP A 42 -13.19 -1.63 5.27
N LYS A 43 -13.11 -0.85 4.18
CA LYS A 43 -13.28 -1.35 2.81
C LYS A 43 -12.24 -2.41 2.45
N TYR A 44 -10.98 -2.15 2.79
CA TYR A 44 -9.88 -3.04 2.44
C TYR A 44 -9.52 -4.03 3.55
N ASN A 45 -10.27 -4.00 4.66
CA ASN A 45 -10.03 -4.83 5.84
C ASN A 45 -8.56 -4.77 6.27
N VAL A 46 -8.05 -3.53 6.47
CA VAL A 46 -6.65 -3.30 6.82
C VAL A 46 -6.33 -3.92 8.17
N GLU A 47 -5.17 -4.54 8.28
CA GLU A 47 -4.65 -5.15 9.51
C GLU A 47 -4.58 -4.16 10.67
N ASP A 48 -4.71 -4.65 11.89
CA ASP A 48 -4.45 -3.86 13.10
C ASP A 48 -2.94 -3.91 13.47
N GLY A 49 -2.22 -4.90 12.97
CA GLY A 49 -0.77 -4.99 13.04
C GLY A 49 -0.22 -6.24 12.36
N ASN A 50 1.10 -6.33 12.31
CA ASN A 50 1.80 -7.48 11.74
C ASN A 50 3.06 -7.83 12.51
N PHE A 51 3.54 -9.05 12.30
CA PHE A 51 4.84 -9.52 12.78
C PHE A 51 5.48 -10.46 11.75
N GLU A 52 6.79 -10.53 11.75
CA GLU A 52 7.56 -11.41 10.87
C GLU A 52 8.29 -12.47 11.68
N LEU A 53 8.28 -13.70 11.19
CA LEU A 53 9.00 -14.83 11.77
C LEU A 53 10.10 -15.29 10.81
N TYR A 54 11.17 -15.83 11.37
CA TYR A 54 12.28 -16.39 10.59
C TYR A 54 11.87 -17.66 9.81
N SER A 55 10.88 -18.39 10.27
CA SER A 55 10.34 -19.59 9.63
C SER A 55 8.82 -19.61 9.76
N LYS A 56 8.15 -20.40 8.92
CA LYS A 56 6.70 -20.58 9.03
C LYS A 56 6.33 -21.06 10.43
N ALA A 57 5.31 -20.41 11.02
CA ALA A 57 4.74 -20.79 12.31
C ALA A 57 4.13 -22.18 12.24
N ASP A 58 4.18 -22.91 13.36
CA ASP A 58 3.39 -24.12 13.53
C ASP A 58 1.95 -23.76 13.93
N ASP A 59 1.01 -24.65 13.65
CA ASP A 59 -0.41 -24.46 13.98
C ASP A 59 -0.65 -24.17 15.46
N LYS A 60 0.17 -24.75 16.35
CA LYS A 60 0.06 -24.54 17.80
C LYS A 60 0.41 -23.12 18.24
N LEU A 61 1.32 -22.47 17.53
CA LEU A 61 1.65 -21.07 17.80
C LEU A 61 0.50 -20.17 17.35
N ILE A 62 -0.05 -20.43 16.16
CA ILE A 62 -1.19 -19.68 15.63
C ILE A 62 -2.40 -19.84 16.54
N ASP A 63 -2.79 -21.08 16.91
CA ASP A 63 -3.91 -21.37 17.82
C ASP A 63 -3.79 -20.60 19.14
N ARG A 64 -2.57 -20.53 19.72
CA ARG A 64 -2.33 -19.79 20.96
C ARG A 64 -2.43 -18.29 20.83
N LEU A 65 -2.05 -17.73 19.67
CA LEU A 65 -2.18 -16.30 19.40
C LEU A 65 -3.66 -15.94 19.21
N GLU A 66 -4.42 -16.80 18.55
CA GLU A 66 -5.86 -16.59 18.34
C GLU A 66 -6.67 -16.70 19.63
N GLU A 67 -6.15 -17.35 20.70
CA GLU A 67 -6.76 -17.32 22.04
C GLU A 67 -6.80 -15.90 22.64
N GLU A 68 -5.98 -14.95 22.12
CA GLU A 68 -5.88 -13.56 22.61
C GLU A 68 -6.84 -12.59 21.87
N ASN A 69 -7.98 -13.07 21.38
CA ASN A 69 -9.03 -12.27 20.70
C ASN A 69 -8.56 -11.58 19.42
N VAL A 70 -7.70 -12.26 18.67
CA VAL A 70 -7.20 -11.84 17.36
C VAL A 70 -7.34 -12.96 16.34
N THR A 71 -7.58 -12.61 15.09
CA THR A 71 -7.48 -13.52 13.94
C THR A 71 -6.16 -13.27 13.23
N ILE A 72 -5.43 -14.35 12.91
CA ILE A 72 -4.12 -14.31 12.26
C ILE A 72 -4.26 -14.70 10.79
N TYR A 73 -3.57 -13.97 9.91
CA TYR A 73 -3.56 -14.19 8.48
C TYR A 73 -2.13 -14.35 7.97
N GLU A 74 -1.88 -15.36 7.13
CA GLU A 74 -0.62 -15.51 6.41
C GLU A 74 -0.51 -14.43 5.31
N ASN A 75 0.44 -13.54 5.44
CA ASN A 75 0.69 -12.45 4.49
C ASN A 75 2.13 -12.52 3.95
N PHE A 76 2.48 -13.71 3.45
CA PHE A 76 3.84 -13.99 3.00
C PHE A 76 4.16 -13.25 1.70
N TYR A 77 5.41 -12.83 1.59
CA TYR A 77 5.89 -12.24 0.36
C TYR A 77 7.27 -12.80 -0.04
N LYS A 78 7.60 -12.62 -1.30
CA LYS A 78 8.95 -12.84 -1.83
C LYS A 78 9.48 -11.56 -2.45
N GLU A 79 10.80 -11.40 -2.45
CA GLU A 79 11.47 -10.28 -3.08
C GLU A 79 12.38 -10.76 -4.20
N GLU A 80 12.28 -10.09 -5.34
CA GLU A 80 13.11 -10.36 -6.49
C GLU A 80 13.62 -9.09 -7.17
N THR A 81 14.71 -9.20 -7.85
CA THR A 81 15.27 -8.11 -8.63
C THR A 81 14.55 -7.96 -9.95
N LEU A 82 14.12 -6.76 -10.27
CA LEU A 82 13.61 -6.39 -11.59
C LEU A 82 14.66 -5.57 -12.33
N LYS A 83 14.97 -6.01 -13.56
CA LYS A 83 15.79 -5.23 -14.49
C LYS A 83 14.86 -4.47 -15.43
N VAL A 84 14.75 -3.17 -15.22
CA VAL A 84 13.94 -2.31 -16.09
C VAL A 84 14.67 -2.13 -17.43
N HIS A 85 14.08 -2.64 -18.50
CA HIS A 85 14.58 -2.41 -19.86
C HIS A 85 14.13 -1.03 -20.35
N ASN A 86 14.82 0.02 -19.95
CA ASN A 86 14.82 1.24 -20.73
C ASN A 86 15.88 1.10 -21.83
N ASN A 87 15.52 1.38 -23.07
CA ASN A 87 16.30 1.22 -24.32
C ASN A 87 17.69 1.85 -24.35
N GLU A 88 18.26 2.21 -23.23
CA GLU A 88 19.62 2.68 -23.03
C GLU A 88 20.37 1.72 -22.13
N LYS A 89 21.65 1.52 -22.42
CA LYS A 89 22.57 0.58 -21.73
C LYS A 89 22.29 0.50 -20.23
N LEU A 90 21.87 -0.68 -19.79
CA LEU A 90 21.70 -1.03 -18.37
C LEU A 90 22.93 -0.59 -17.57
N ARG A 91 22.77 0.38 -16.70
CA ARG A 91 23.70 0.64 -15.62
C ARG A 91 23.40 -0.35 -14.49
N GLU A 92 24.41 -0.75 -13.74
CA GLU A 92 24.21 -1.57 -12.53
C GLU A 92 23.24 -0.89 -11.52
N ASP A 93 23.09 0.43 -11.62
CA ASP A 93 22.18 1.24 -10.80
C ASP A 93 20.68 1.19 -11.23
N ASP A 94 20.36 0.55 -12.35
CA ASP A 94 19.00 0.47 -12.90
C ASP A 94 18.21 -0.77 -12.37
N GLN A 95 18.69 -1.41 -11.31
CA GLN A 95 17.99 -2.50 -10.66
C GLN A 95 17.04 -1.98 -9.61
N SER A 96 15.82 -2.51 -9.61
CA SER A 96 14.83 -2.29 -8.57
C SER A 96 14.44 -3.61 -7.90
N THR A 97 13.95 -3.55 -6.69
CA THR A 97 13.40 -4.69 -5.96
C THR A 97 11.89 -4.71 -6.12
N ILE A 98 11.35 -5.86 -6.46
CA ILE A 98 9.90 -6.11 -6.46
C ILE A 98 9.59 -7.06 -5.32
N ARG A 99 8.75 -6.58 -4.40
CA ARG A 99 8.10 -7.40 -3.38
C ARG A 99 6.75 -7.83 -3.92
N PHE A 100 6.46 -9.11 -3.92
CA PHE A 100 5.19 -9.60 -4.43
C PHE A 100 4.53 -10.59 -3.48
N TYR A 101 3.21 -10.51 -3.48
CA TYR A 101 2.29 -11.27 -2.66
C TYR A 101 1.39 -12.13 -3.53
N ILE A 102 0.81 -13.16 -2.94
CA ILE A 102 -0.39 -13.79 -3.49
C ILE A 102 -1.56 -12.81 -3.32
N ASN A 103 -2.56 -12.86 -4.20
CA ASN A 103 -3.76 -12.04 -4.04
C ASN A 103 -4.39 -12.24 -2.65
N ARG A 104 -4.70 -11.14 -1.98
CA ARG A 104 -5.25 -11.10 -0.62
C ARG A 104 -6.73 -10.72 -0.68
N ASP A 105 -7.60 -11.68 -0.34
CA ASP A 105 -9.05 -11.50 -0.38
C ASP A 105 -9.66 -11.24 1.00
N ASP A 106 -8.98 -11.65 2.06
CA ASP A 106 -9.49 -11.59 3.43
C ASP A 106 -9.01 -10.36 4.19
N ILE A 107 -7.71 -10.05 4.16
CA ILE A 107 -7.08 -8.93 4.86
C ILE A 107 -6.22 -8.12 3.90
N ASP A 108 -6.01 -6.84 4.16
CA ASP A 108 -5.20 -5.92 3.35
C ASP A 108 -5.52 -6.02 1.86
N LYS A 109 -6.81 -5.99 1.56
CA LYS A 109 -7.33 -6.23 0.22
C LYS A 109 -6.72 -5.31 -0.82
N VAL A 110 -6.43 -5.89 -1.97
CA VAL A 110 -5.83 -5.17 -3.09
C VAL A 110 -6.91 -4.37 -3.83
N ASP A 111 -6.64 -3.11 -4.11
CA ASP A 111 -7.48 -2.27 -4.98
C ASP A 111 -6.96 -2.33 -6.41
N VAL A 112 -7.78 -2.81 -7.34
CA VAL A 112 -7.47 -2.83 -8.77
C VAL A 112 -7.84 -1.48 -9.36
N MET A 113 -6.85 -0.66 -9.66
CA MET A 113 -7.05 0.68 -10.22
C MET A 113 -7.28 0.66 -11.73
N GLU A 114 -6.61 -0.25 -12.45
CA GLU A 114 -6.73 -0.42 -13.90
C GLU A 114 -6.34 -1.84 -14.28
N GLY A 115 -6.99 -2.41 -15.30
CA GLY A 115 -6.73 -3.78 -15.75
C GLY A 115 -7.36 -4.83 -14.84
N ARG A 116 -6.62 -5.87 -14.50
CA ARG A 116 -7.06 -6.97 -13.63
C ARG A 116 -5.91 -7.54 -12.78
N LEU A 117 -6.24 -8.32 -11.78
CA LEU A 117 -5.27 -9.13 -11.04
C LEU A 117 -4.63 -10.21 -11.93
N ALA A 118 -3.49 -10.70 -11.49
CA ALA A 118 -2.81 -11.83 -12.12
C ALA A 118 -3.60 -13.13 -11.86
N GLU A 119 -3.88 -13.89 -12.91
CA GLU A 119 -4.57 -15.17 -12.85
C GLU A 119 -3.66 -16.32 -13.28
N ASP A 120 -2.75 -16.06 -14.22
CA ASP A 120 -1.84 -17.05 -14.77
C ASP A 120 -0.45 -17.01 -14.10
N ILE A 121 0.28 -18.12 -14.26
CA ILE A 121 1.63 -18.36 -13.70
C ILE A 121 2.70 -17.36 -14.21
N ASN A 122 2.46 -16.68 -15.30
CA ASN A 122 3.37 -15.69 -15.89
C ASN A 122 2.76 -14.29 -15.92
N GLU A 123 1.95 -13.95 -14.92
CA GLU A 123 1.29 -12.66 -14.80
C GLU A 123 1.61 -12.00 -13.47
N ILE A 124 1.59 -10.66 -13.47
CA ILE A 124 1.73 -9.82 -12.29
C ILE A 124 0.88 -8.57 -12.43
N ALA A 125 0.21 -8.18 -11.36
CA ALA A 125 -0.36 -6.85 -11.21
C ALA A 125 0.60 -6.02 -10.34
N LEU A 126 1.00 -4.83 -10.81
CA LEU A 126 2.01 -4.01 -10.16
C LEU A 126 1.41 -2.77 -9.50
N ASP A 127 2.07 -2.29 -8.45
CA ASP A 127 1.78 -0.97 -7.90
C ASP A 127 1.80 0.10 -8.98
N ARG A 128 0.78 0.96 -8.94
CA ARG A 128 0.60 2.01 -9.96
C ARG A 128 1.72 3.04 -9.94
N MET A 129 2.16 3.48 -8.74
CA MET A 129 3.17 4.53 -8.61
C MET A 129 4.51 4.03 -9.15
N TYR A 130 4.92 2.83 -8.76
CA TYR A 130 6.11 2.18 -9.28
C TYR A 130 6.05 2.01 -10.80
N SER A 131 4.92 1.52 -11.33
CA SER A 131 4.75 1.29 -12.78
C SER A 131 4.85 2.59 -13.59
N VAL A 132 4.18 3.65 -13.14
CA VAL A 132 4.22 4.97 -13.81
C VAL A 132 5.63 5.55 -13.79
N ASN A 133 6.32 5.49 -12.65
CA ASN A 133 7.67 6.05 -12.51
C ASN A 133 8.72 5.30 -13.34
N ASN A 134 8.50 4.01 -13.58
CA ASN A 134 9.39 3.17 -14.40
C ASN A 134 8.91 2.99 -15.85
N ASN A 135 7.87 3.74 -16.29
CA ASN A 135 7.27 3.64 -17.62
C ASN A 135 6.81 2.21 -18.01
N ILE A 136 6.40 1.41 -17.02
CA ILE A 136 5.85 0.06 -17.24
C ILE A 136 4.36 0.18 -17.54
N LYS A 137 3.91 -0.45 -18.62
CA LYS A 137 2.51 -0.41 -19.07
C LYS A 137 1.84 -1.77 -18.91
N ILE A 138 0.52 -1.75 -18.77
CA ILE A 138 -0.29 -2.97 -18.83
C ILE A 138 -0.07 -3.62 -20.21
N GLY A 139 0.26 -4.90 -20.19
CA GLY A 139 0.63 -5.69 -21.37
C GLY A 139 2.12 -5.85 -21.57
N ASP A 140 2.96 -5.04 -20.92
CA ASP A 140 4.42 -5.20 -20.99
C ASP A 140 4.86 -6.50 -20.33
N ILE A 141 6.00 -7.02 -20.82
CA ILE A 141 6.67 -8.17 -20.21
C ILE A 141 7.89 -7.66 -19.46
N ILE A 142 7.95 -7.95 -18.18
CA ILE A 142 9.05 -7.56 -17.29
C ILE A 142 9.76 -8.81 -16.75
N ASN A 143 11.05 -8.69 -16.49
CA ASN A 143 11.82 -9.78 -15.90
C ASN A 143 11.95 -9.55 -14.38
N VAL A 144 11.22 -10.35 -13.61
CA VAL A 144 11.25 -10.39 -12.15
C VAL A 144 12.08 -11.59 -11.73
N GLY A 145 13.25 -11.36 -11.17
CA GLY A 145 14.24 -12.41 -10.93
C GLY A 145 14.60 -13.14 -12.22
N THR A 146 14.34 -14.43 -12.26
CA THR A 146 14.63 -15.31 -13.41
C THR A 146 13.44 -15.51 -14.35
N ARG A 147 12.29 -14.90 -14.08
CA ARG A 147 11.03 -15.13 -14.81
C ARG A 147 10.55 -13.91 -15.56
N ALA A 148 10.01 -14.14 -16.76
CA ALA A 148 9.31 -13.11 -17.53
C ALA A 148 7.82 -13.13 -17.15
N LEU A 149 7.31 -12.01 -16.63
CA LEU A 149 5.93 -11.84 -16.23
C LEU A 149 5.27 -10.75 -17.06
N LYS A 150 4.01 -10.99 -17.47
CA LYS A 150 3.18 -10.00 -18.14
C LYS A 150 2.44 -9.15 -17.12
N VAL A 151 2.53 -7.85 -17.26
CA VAL A 151 1.78 -6.90 -16.42
C VAL A 151 0.32 -6.89 -16.85
N THR A 152 -0.60 -7.25 -15.93
CA THR A 152 -2.03 -7.36 -16.21
C THR A 152 -2.87 -6.23 -15.67
N GLY A 153 -2.35 -5.51 -14.69
CA GLY A 153 -3.06 -4.40 -14.08
C GLY A 153 -2.19 -3.54 -13.18
N TYR A 154 -2.75 -2.39 -12.82
CA TYR A 154 -2.22 -1.52 -11.79
C TYR A 154 -3.03 -1.66 -10.52
N VAL A 155 -2.35 -1.85 -9.41
CA VAL A 155 -2.95 -2.06 -8.10
C VAL A 155 -2.46 -1.00 -7.10
N ALA A 156 -3.22 -0.85 -6.04
CA ALA A 156 -2.79 -0.21 -4.80
C ALA A 156 -3.01 -1.20 -3.65
N LEU A 157 -2.02 -1.32 -2.79
CA LEU A 157 -2.10 -2.14 -1.60
C LEU A 157 -2.36 -1.24 -0.40
N SER A 158 -3.32 -1.60 0.43
CA SER A 158 -3.79 -0.75 1.54
C SER A 158 -2.76 -0.57 2.65
N ASP A 159 -1.90 -1.56 2.84
CA ASP A 159 -0.76 -1.57 3.77
C ASP A 159 0.50 -0.85 3.21
N TYR A 160 0.47 -0.46 1.93
CA TYR A 160 1.53 0.30 1.25
C TYR A 160 1.03 1.68 0.80
N SER A 161 0.57 2.50 1.73
CA SER A 161 0.19 3.90 1.41
C SER A 161 1.39 4.74 0.92
N CYS A 162 2.62 4.34 1.30
CA CYS A 162 3.88 4.81 0.73
C CYS A 162 4.77 3.58 0.47
N LEU A 163 5.50 3.58 -0.66
CA LEU A 163 6.40 2.48 -1.04
C LEU A 163 7.69 2.53 -0.22
N PHE A 164 7.58 2.23 1.08
CA PHE A 164 8.73 1.99 1.93
C PHE A 164 9.16 0.53 1.84
N SER A 165 10.46 0.28 1.71
CA SER A 165 10.99 -1.09 1.74
C SER A 165 11.04 -1.62 3.17
N ASN A 166 11.23 -0.75 4.16
CA ASN A 166 11.23 -1.09 5.58
C ASN A 166 10.50 -0.04 6.41
N ASN A 167 9.92 -0.45 7.54
CA ASN A 167 9.23 0.46 8.46
C ASN A 167 10.12 1.54 9.08
N SER A 168 11.45 1.38 9.01
CA SER A 168 12.44 2.35 9.49
C SER A 168 12.87 3.37 8.43
N ASP A 169 12.43 3.21 7.19
CA ASP A 169 12.81 4.10 6.10
C ASP A 169 12.15 5.47 6.27
N THR A 170 12.93 6.52 6.12
CA THR A 170 12.44 7.90 6.19
C THR A 170 12.13 8.50 4.82
N MET A 171 12.54 7.81 3.75
CA MET A 171 12.26 8.20 2.36
C MET A 171 11.83 6.97 1.56
N PHE A 172 10.78 7.11 0.77
CA PHE A 172 10.35 6.09 -0.18
C PHE A 172 11.04 6.32 -1.53
N ASP A 173 11.40 5.22 -2.20
CA ASP A 173 12.00 5.25 -3.54
C ASP A 173 11.16 4.40 -4.50
N SER A 174 10.12 5.01 -5.03
CA SER A 174 9.22 4.37 -6.00
C SER A 174 9.84 4.09 -7.38
N LEU A 175 11.12 4.42 -7.56
CA LEU A 175 11.90 3.99 -8.72
C LEU A 175 12.61 2.66 -8.47
N LYS A 176 13.08 2.43 -7.24
CA LYS A 176 13.91 1.28 -6.88
C LYS A 176 13.19 0.21 -6.09
N PHE A 177 12.02 0.50 -5.54
CA PHE A 177 11.19 -0.45 -4.82
C PHE A 177 9.76 -0.40 -5.35
N GLY A 178 9.23 -1.57 -5.69
CA GLY A 178 7.86 -1.75 -6.13
C GLY A 178 7.20 -2.93 -5.44
N VAL A 179 5.87 -2.90 -5.42
CA VAL A 179 5.05 -3.97 -4.87
C VAL A 179 4.16 -4.53 -5.98
N GLY A 180 3.89 -5.82 -5.94
CA GLY A 180 3.04 -6.49 -6.90
C GLY A 180 2.25 -7.63 -6.31
N VAL A 181 1.29 -8.11 -7.09
CA VAL A 181 0.43 -9.25 -6.75
C VAL A 181 0.48 -10.25 -7.89
N VAL A 182 0.65 -11.52 -7.53
CA VAL A 182 0.74 -12.64 -8.46
C VAL A 182 -0.28 -13.72 -8.09
N SER A 183 -0.51 -14.68 -8.98
CA SER A 183 -1.28 -15.88 -8.64
C SER A 183 -0.47 -16.79 -7.69
N GLU A 184 -1.16 -17.64 -6.91
CA GLU A 184 -0.52 -18.64 -6.05
C GLU A 184 0.45 -19.52 -6.83
N SER A 185 0.02 -20.00 -8.02
CA SER A 185 0.86 -20.81 -8.89
C SER A 185 2.12 -20.08 -9.39
N CYS A 186 2.06 -18.77 -9.59
CA CYS A 186 3.23 -17.96 -9.92
C CYS A 186 4.15 -17.82 -8.71
N PHE A 187 3.60 -17.57 -7.53
CA PHE A 187 4.34 -17.42 -6.29
C PHE A 187 5.15 -18.69 -5.95
N ASP A 188 4.55 -19.86 -6.11
CA ASP A 188 5.17 -21.17 -5.86
C ASP A 188 6.30 -21.52 -6.83
N MET A 189 6.38 -20.84 -7.97
CA MET A 189 7.46 -21.04 -8.93
C MET A 189 8.76 -20.34 -8.55
N TYR A 190 8.74 -19.44 -7.58
CA TYR A 190 9.94 -18.80 -7.05
C TYR A 190 10.49 -19.58 -5.86
N ASP A 191 11.82 -19.55 -5.70
CA ASP A 191 12.51 -20.22 -4.61
C ASP A 191 12.07 -19.67 -3.25
N ASP A 192 11.92 -20.55 -2.26
CA ASP A 192 11.55 -20.19 -0.89
C ASP A 192 12.70 -19.57 -0.10
N THR A 193 13.93 -19.51 -0.64
CA THR A 193 15.05 -18.82 0.01
C THR A 193 14.80 -17.32 0.22
N HIS A 194 13.90 -16.75 -0.58
CA HIS A 194 13.54 -15.32 -0.51
C HIS A 194 12.13 -15.08 0.06
N ILE A 195 11.56 -16.09 0.73
CA ILE A 195 10.26 -15.95 1.36
C ILE A 195 10.38 -15.27 2.73
N HIS A 196 9.48 -14.35 2.99
CA HIS A 196 9.30 -13.67 4.26
C HIS A 196 7.98 -14.10 4.89
N TYR A 197 8.05 -14.67 6.10
CA TYR A 197 6.89 -15.20 6.81
C TYR A 197 6.26 -14.11 7.66
N VAL A 198 5.50 -13.22 7.02
CA VAL A 198 4.78 -12.13 7.67
C VAL A 198 3.37 -12.61 8.01
N TYR A 199 2.92 -12.30 9.21
CA TYR A 199 1.59 -12.58 9.70
C TYR A 199 0.91 -11.27 10.03
N SER A 200 -0.19 -10.99 9.35
CA SER A 200 -1.08 -9.89 9.69
C SER A 200 -2.09 -10.35 10.72
N TRP A 201 -2.46 -9.48 11.63
CA TRP A 201 -3.46 -9.81 12.63
C TRP A 201 -4.51 -8.72 12.76
N LYS A 202 -5.69 -9.10 13.21
CA LYS A 202 -6.80 -8.21 13.43
C LYS A 202 -7.54 -8.60 14.69
N TYR A 203 -7.96 -7.61 15.48
CA TYR A 203 -8.82 -7.83 16.62
C TYR A 203 -10.19 -8.36 16.19
N ASP A 204 -10.68 -9.43 16.82
CA ASP A 204 -12.04 -9.90 16.65
C ASP A 204 -13.03 -8.91 17.28
N ASN A 205 -12.63 -8.32 18.42
CA ASN A 205 -13.33 -7.21 19.07
C ASN A 205 -12.29 -6.13 19.38
N LYS A 206 -12.38 -4.98 18.70
CA LYS A 206 -11.46 -3.86 18.96
C LYS A 206 -11.55 -3.40 20.41
N PRO A 207 -10.41 -3.18 21.09
CA PRO A 207 -10.38 -2.58 22.41
C PRO A 207 -11.02 -1.20 22.39
N ALA A 208 -11.73 -0.84 23.47
CA ALA A 208 -12.48 0.41 23.55
C ALA A 208 -11.56 1.63 23.78
N ASP A 209 -10.39 1.42 24.37
CA ASP A 209 -9.39 2.45 24.64
C ASP A 209 -7.96 1.86 24.77
N ASP A 210 -6.96 2.77 24.86
CA ASP A 210 -5.54 2.42 24.99
C ASP A 210 -5.19 1.67 26.29
N ILE A 211 -6.10 1.61 27.26
CA ILE A 211 -5.92 0.89 28.53
C ILE A 211 -6.29 -0.57 28.34
N GLU A 212 -7.42 -0.82 27.70
CA GLU A 212 -7.89 -2.14 27.34
C GLU A 212 -6.93 -2.85 26.36
N GLU A 213 -6.28 -2.07 25.46
CA GLU A 213 -5.28 -2.59 24.52
C GLU A 213 -3.99 -3.10 25.21
N LYS A 214 -3.72 -2.66 26.44
CA LYS A 214 -2.49 -3.00 27.19
C LYS A 214 -2.68 -4.10 28.21
N GLU A 215 -3.90 -4.55 28.44
CA GLU A 215 -4.23 -5.66 29.33
C GLU A 215 -4.22 -7.01 28.59
#